data_41e14c19feb4bd1dee1d927dffb92bcf
#
_entry.id   41e14c19feb4bd1dee1d927dffb92bcf
#
_cell.length_a   1.000
_cell.length_b   1.000
_cell.length_c   1.000
_cell.angle_alpha   90.00
_cell.angle_beta   90.00
_cell.angle_gamma   90.00
#
_symmetry.space_group_name_H-M   'P 1'
#
loop_
_entity.id
_entity.type
_entity.pdbx_description
1 polymer ?
#
loop_
_entity_poly.entity_id
_entity_poly.type
_entity_poly.pdbx_seq_one_letter_code
_entity_poly.pdbx_strand_id
1 'polypeptide(L)'
;KPDVRGVYKLTVDNRIYGLAISGKAATPEFAVIKNTDTLKATGNVTESTVSITFNDGLEIIRLSGWAGDKSFGGTGQINSAWINWNATFTNVYAEKPAIKKDDTIAIGSMIYPFTAYGATSLPKQQEILITNTTVWTNEDAGVLKNYDVLVSNGKIIKVGKNIAAKNATVIDGTNK
;
A
#
# COMPACT_ATOMS: atom_id res chain seq x y z
N LYS A 1 -29.89 19.65 -10.45
CA LYS A 1 -28.63 19.58 -11.20
C LYS A 1 -28.62 18.25 -11.94
N PRO A 2 -28.44 18.21 -13.29
CA PRO A 2 -28.44 16.95 -14.03
C PRO A 2 -27.29 16.06 -13.56
N ASP A 3 -27.52 14.73 -13.54
CA ASP A 3 -26.47 13.77 -13.30
C ASP A 3 -25.68 13.55 -14.58
N VAL A 4 -24.50 14.13 -14.62
CA VAL A 4 -23.61 14.10 -15.78
C VAL A 4 -22.54 13.02 -15.68
N ARG A 5 -22.61 12.16 -14.66
CA ARG A 5 -21.61 11.10 -14.48
C ARG A 5 -21.64 10.10 -15.62
N GLY A 6 -20.47 9.75 -16.09
CA GLY A 6 -20.32 8.82 -17.21
C GLY A 6 -19.00 8.94 -17.91
N VAL A 7 -18.87 8.16 -18.97
CA VAL A 7 -17.73 8.20 -19.87
C VAL A 7 -18.21 8.79 -21.21
N TYR A 8 -17.46 9.73 -21.70
CA TYR A 8 -17.78 10.47 -22.93
C TYR A 8 -16.61 10.38 -23.91
N LYS A 9 -16.93 10.34 -25.18
CA LYS A 9 -15.97 10.61 -26.24
C LYS A 9 -15.85 12.11 -26.38
N LEU A 10 -14.72 12.68 -25.99
CA LEU A 10 -14.42 14.09 -26.09
C LEU A 10 -13.63 14.36 -27.36
N THR A 11 -14.16 15.19 -28.21
CA THR A 11 -13.49 15.67 -29.43
C THR A 11 -13.16 17.15 -29.27
N VAL A 12 -11.89 17.50 -29.37
CA VAL A 12 -11.37 18.85 -29.25
C VAL A 12 -10.64 19.18 -30.54
N ASP A 13 -11.26 19.99 -31.41
CA ASP A 13 -10.80 20.18 -32.76
C ASP A 13 -10.67 18.81 -33.48
N ASN A 14 -9.49 18.43 -33.89
CA ASN A 14 -9.21 17.15 -34.56
C ASN A 14 -8.67 16.07 -33.59
N ARG A 15 -8.65 16.33 -32.29
CA ARG A 15 -8.11 15.43 -31.27
C ARG A 15 -9.21 14.68 -30.53
N ILE A 16 -9.01 13.41 -30.29
CA ILE A 16 -9.98 12.56 -29.59
C ILE A 16 -9.40 12.16 -28.22
N TYR A 17 -10.23 12.36 -27.19
CA TYR A 17 -9.95 11.97 -25.82
C TYR A 17 -11.14 11.20 -25.24
N GLY A 18 -10.91 10.45 -24.15
CA GLY A 18 -11.96 10.03 -23.26
C GLY A 18 -12.18 11.11 -22.18
N LEU A 19 -13.42 11.36 -21.79
CA LEU A 19 -13.76 12.19 -20.65
C LEU A 19 -14.53 11.34 -19.66
N ALA A 20 -13.97 11.12 -18.48
CA ALA A 20 -14.63 10.44 -17.39
C ALA A 20 -15.11 11.46 -16.36
N ILE A 21 -16.40 11.42 -16.05
CA ILE A 21 -17.02 12.24 -15.00
C ILE A 21 -17.52 11.29 -13.91
N SER A 22 -16.92 11.39 -12.73
CA SER A 22 -17.15 10.51 -11.58
C SER A 22 -17.53 11.31 -10.33
N GLY A 23 -17.43 10.71 -9.16
CA GLY A 23 -17.71 11.37 -7.89
C GLY A 23 -19.20 11.51 -7.58
N LYS A 24 -19.55 12.48 -6.75
CA LYS A 24 -20.95 12.75 -6.40
C LYS A 24 -21.61 13.67 -7.42
N ALA A 25 -22.91 13.47 -7.69
CA ALA A 25 -23.65 14.34 -8.64
C ALA A 25 -23.58 15.84 -8.26
N ALA A 26 -23.44 16.17 -6.98
CA ALA A 26 -23.28 17.55 -6.52
C ALA A 26 -21.86 18.10 -6.74
N THR A 27 -20.85 17.25 -6.68
CA THR A 27 -19.42 17.57 -6.82
C THR A 27 -18.75 16.57 -7.75
N PRO A 28 -18.98 16.69 -9.06
CA PRO A 28 -18.40 15.79 -10.04
C PRO A 28 -16.88 15.98 -10.15
N GLU A 29 -16.18 14.89 -10.34
CA GLU A 29 -14.74 14.85 -10.61
C GLU A 29 -14.51 14.56 -12.09
N PHE A 30 -13.52 15.23 -12.67
CA PHE A 30 -13.22 15.16 -14.08
C PHE A 30 -11.85 14.55 -14.32
N ALA A 31 -11.76 13.64 -15.27
CA ALA A 31 -10.51 13.10 -15.78
C ALA A 31 -10.57 13.00 -17.31
N VAL A 32 -9.50 13.38 -17.98
CA VAL A 32 -9.36 13.24 -19.42
C VAL A 32 -8.40 12.10 -19.71
N ILE A 33 -8.75 11.23 -20.65
CA ILE A 33 -7.97 10.05 -21.00
C ILE A 33 -7.44 10.23 -22.42
N LYS A 34 -6.12 10.17 -22.56
CA LYS A 34 -5.43 10.18 -23.83
C LYS A 34 -4.70 8.84 -24.03
N ASN A 35 -5.18 8.00 -24.91
CA ASN A 35 -4.73 6.62 -25.07
C ASN A 35 -4.87 5.85 -23.73
N THR A 36 -3.76 5.57 -23.05
CA THR A 36 -3.71 4.90 -21.75
C THR A 36 -3.48 5.85 -20.57
N ASP A 37 -3.12 7.09 -20.85
CA ASP A 37 -2.74 8.08 -19.84
C ASP A 37 -3.97 8.85 -19.35
N THR A 38 -4.00 9.07 -18.03
CA THR A 38 -5.04 9.88 -17.40
C THR A 38 -4.49 11.27 -17.09
N LEU A 39 -5.06 12.26 -17.76
CA LEU A 39 -4.75 13.67 -17.55
C LEU A 39 -5.69 14.23 -16.48
N LYS A 40 -5.11 14.89 -15.48
CA LYS A 40 -5.91 15.55 -14.46
C LYS A 40 -6.68 16.73 -15.06
N ALA A 41 -7.99 16.73 -14.88
CA ALA A 41 -8.85 17.78 -15.35
C ALA A 41 -9.60 18.44 -14.17
N THR A 42 -9.90 19.71 -14.32
CA THR A 42 -10.82 20.43 -13.46
C THR A 42 -12.04 20.84 -14.27
N GLY A 43 -13.22 20.75 -13.70
CA GLY A 43 -14.43 21.10 -14.40
C GLY A 43 -15.54 21.54 -13.47
N ASN A 44 -16.51 22.23 -14.04
CA ASN A 44 -17.75 22.60 -13.38
C ASN A 44 -18.92 22.39 -14.34
N VAL A 45 -20.02 21.87 -13.82
CA VAL A 45 -21.27 21.72 -14.56
C VAL A 45 -22.39 22.39 -13.77
N THR A 46 -23.10 23.27 -14.44
CA THR A 46 -24.35 23.85 -13.95
C THR A 46 -25.53 23.18 -14.66
N GLU A 47 -26.72 23.70 -14.53
CA GLU A 47 -27.91 23.16 -15.22
C GLU A 47 -27.81 23.22 -16.73
N SER A 48 -27.12 24.21 -17.27
CA SER A 48 -27.05 24.48 -18.70
C SER A 48 -25.66 24.70 -19.26
N THR A 49 -24.64 24.84 -18.42
CA THR A 49 -23.27 25.12 -18.87
C THR A 49 -22.27 24.14 -18.30
N VAL A 50 -21.20 23.94 -19.05
CA VAL A 50 -20.06 23.12 -18.67
C VAL A 50 -18.77 23.88 -18.96
N SER A 51 -17.82 23.76 -18.04
CA SER A 51 -16.43 24.19 -18.25
C SER A 51 -15.48 23.09 -17.85
N ILE A 52 -14.44 22.86 -18.65
CA ILE A 52 -13.43 21.82 -18.41
C ILE A 52 -12.06 22.41 -18.75
N THR A 53 -11.09 22.22 -17.88
CA THR A 53 -9.70 22.63 -18.09
C THR A 53 -8.76 21.48 -17.81
N PHE A 54 -7.84 21.21 -18.71
CA PHE A 54 -6.80 20.21 -18.54
C PHE A 54 -5.55 20.57 -19.33
N ASN A 55 -4.43 19.91 -19.01
CA ASN A 55 -3.17 20.09 -19.72
C ASN A 55 -2.86 18.83 -20.54
N ASP A 56 -2.46 19.03 -21.80
CA ASP A 56 -1.92 17.98 -22.66
C ASP A 56 -0.47 18.32 -23.00
N GLY A 57 0.46 17.76 -22.24
CA GLY A 57 1.85 18.18 -22.29
C GLY A 57 2.01 19.64 -21.82
N LEU A 58 2.53 20.49 -22.67
CA LEU A 58 2.70 21.93 -22.42
C LEU A 58 1.49 22.78 -22.83
N GLU A 59 0.51 22.19 -23.48
CA GLU A 59 -0.69 22.89 -23.95
C GLU A 59 -1.75 22.94 -22.85
N ILE A 60 -2.31 24.12 -22.65
CA ILE A 60 -3.45 24.31 -21.75
C ILE A 60 -4.72 24.35 -22.59
N ILE A 61 -5.63 23.42 -22.32
CA ILE A 61 -6.90 23.28 -23.01
C ILE A 61 -8.01 23.75 -22.07
N ARG A 62 -8.76 24.74 -22.50
CA ARG A 62 -9.92 25.30 -21.78
C ARG A 62 -11.15 25.18 -22.65
N LEU A 63 -12.16 24.49 -22.17
CA LEU A 63 -13.40 24.20 -22.88
C LEU A 63 -14.55 24.85 -22.11
N SER A 64 -15.44 25.51 -22.83
CA SER A 64 -16.67 26.10 -22.28
C SER A 64 -17.81 25.87 -23.25
N GLY A 65 -19.00 25.64 -22.72
CA GLY A 65 -20.14 25.41 -23.57
C GLY A 65 -21.41 25.02 -22.81
N TRP A 66 -22.31 24.42 -23.56
CA TRP A 66 -23.58 23.95 -23.04
C TRP A 66 -23.49 22.50 -22.53
N ALA A 67 -24.31 22.21 -21.54
CA ALA A 67 -24.52 20.89 -21.00
C ALA A 67 -25.90 20.38 -21.36
N GLY A 68 -25.96 19.33 -22.19
CA GLY A 68 -27.18 18.57 -22.48
C GLY A 68 -27.26 17.29 -21.65
N ASP A 69 -28.30 16.50 -21.89
CA ASP A 69 -28.57 15.28 -21.11
C ASP A 69 -27.44 14.22 -21.26
N LYS A 70 -26.97 13.99 -22.49
CA LYS A 70 -25.91 13.01 -22.81
C LYS A 70 -24.85 13.57 -23.75
N SER A 71 -24.73 14.87 -23.83
CA SER A 71 -23.77 15.54 -24.69
C SER A 71 -23.41 16.92 -24.16
N PHE A 72 -22.18 17.30 -24.43
CA PHE A 72 -21.67 18.63 -24.16
C PHE A 72 -21.06 19.18 -25.41
N GLY A 73 -20.99 20.50 -25.54
CA GLY A 73 -20.33 21.11 -26.69
C GLY A 73 -20.25 22.62 -26.58
N GLY A 74 -19.38 23.18 -27.36
CA GLY A 74 -19.19 24.63 -27.41
C GLY A 74 -17.86 25.02 -28.04
N THR A 75 -17.32 26.13 -27.54
CA THR A 75 -16.02 26.65 -27.96
C THR A 75 -15.00 26.52 -26.83
N GLY A 76 -13.75 26.53 -27.21
CA GLY A 76 -12.64 26.43 -26.26
C GLY A 76 -11.38 27.06 -26.80
N GLN A 77 -10.31 26.90 -26.07
CA GLN A 77 -8.99 27.37 -26.45
C GLN A 77 -7.94 26.30 -26.21
N ILE A 78 -7.07 26.11 -27.17
CA ILE A 78 -5.79 25.43 -26.96
C ILE A 78 -4.74 26.54 -26.92
N ASN A 79 -4.18 26.78 -25.71
CA ASN A 79 -3.39 27.99 -25.45
C ASN A 79 -4.15 29.27 -25.77
N SER A 80 -3.89 29.89 -26.94
CA SER A 80 -4.55 31.09 -27.40
C SER A 80 -5.42 30.87 -28.64
N ALA A 81 -5.41 29.71 -29.26
CA ALA A 81 -6.16 29.40 -30.46
C ALA A 81 -7.59 28.95 -30.12
N TRP A 82 -8.57 29.58 -30.72
CA TRP A 82 -9.97 29.17 -30.57
C TRP A 82 -10.27 27.88 -31.33
N ILE A 83 -11.01 26.99 -30.69
CA ILE A 83 -11.42 25.70 -31.26
C ILE A 83 -12.88 25.42 -30.92
N ASN A 84 -13.48 24.47 -31.66
CA ASN A 84 -14.74 23.85 -31.31
C ASN A 84 -14.50 22.52 -30.63
N TRP A 85 -15.41 22.15 -29.72
CA TRP A 85 -15.35 20.88 -29.06
C TRP A 85 -16.74 20.30 -28.81
N ASN A 86 -16.79 18.98 -28.68
CA ASN A 86 -17.99 18.27 -28.26
C ASN A 86 -17.59 17.04 -27.43
N ALA A 87 -18.51 16.61 -26.57
CA ALA A 87 -18.41 15.36 -25.88
C ALA A 87 -19.74 14.61 -25.98
N THR A 88 -19.67 13.35 -26.36
CA THR A 88 -20.84 12.48 -26.53
C THR A 88 -20.74 11.32 -25.56
N PHE A 89 -21.83 11.05 -24.84
CA PHE A 89 -21.91 9.95 -23.88
C PHE A 89 -21.62 8.61 -24.57
N THR A 90 -20.78 7.81 -23.94
CA THR A 90 -20.40 6.50 -24.45
C THR A 90 -20.87 5.40 -23.52
N ASN A 91 -20.65 5.56 -22.21
CA ASN A 91 -20.94 4.52 -21.24
C ASN A 91 -21.21 5.10 -19.85
N VAL A 92 -21.93 4.36 -19.01
CA VAL A 92 -22.01 4.67 -17.60
C VAL A 92 -20.62 4.54 -16.99
N TYR A 93 -20.23 5.49 -16.15
CA TYR A 93 -19.00 5.36 -15.38
C TYR A 93 -19.15 4.17 -14.42
N ALA A 94 -18.52 3.05 -14.76
CA ALA A 94 -18.32 1.96 -13.81
C ALA A 94 -17.25 2.43 -12.83
N GLU A 95 -17.64 2.74 -11.58
CA GLU A 95 -16.66 2.85 -10.51
C GLU A 95 -15.81 1.58 -10.57
N LYS A 96 -14.51 1.71 -10.82
CA LYS A 96 -13.60 0.61 -10.52
C LYS A 96 -13.92 0.22 -9.09
N PRO A 97 -14.26 -1.07 -8.81
CA PRO A 97 -14.46 -1.50 -7.44
C PRO A 97 -13.25 -0.95 -6.71
N ALA A 98 -13.52 -0.19 -5.64
CA ALA A 98 -12.44 0.31 -4.81
C ALA A 98 -11.59 -0.92 -4.55
N ILE A 99 -10.39 -0.98 -5.13
CA ILE A 99 -9.40 -1.92 -4.68
C ILE A 99 -9.37 -1.56 -3.21
N LYS A 100 -10.00 -2.39 -2.36
CA LYS A 100 -9.70 -2.34 -0.96
C LYS A 100 -8.19 -2.39 -1.00
N LYS A 101 -7.57 -1.23 -0.82
CA LYS A 101 -6.20 -1.24 -0.40
C LYS A 101 -6.27 -2.10 0.85
N ASP A 102 -5.94 -3.37 0.71
CA ASP A 102 -5.25 -4.03 1.77
C ASP A 102 -3.99 -3.19 1.93
N ASP A 103 -4.14 -2.07 2.67
CA ASP A 103 -3.06 -1.21 3.10
C ASP A 103 -2.24 -1.92 4.20
N THR A 104 -2.51 -3.16 4.42
CA THR A 104 -1.50 -4.10 4.83
C THR A 104 -0.67 -4.46 3.58
N ILE A 105 0.25 -3.57 3.18
CA ILE A 105 1.57 -4.08 2.86
C ILE A 105 1.80 -5.04 4.01
N ALA A 106 1.78 -6.36 3.73
CA ALA A 106 2.29 -7.33 4.67
C ALA A 106 3.73 -6.87 4.90
N ILE A 107 3.90 -5.98 5.89
CA ILE A 107 5.21 -5.67 6.44
C ILE A 107 5.64 -7.05 6.89
N GLY A 108 6.57 -7.64 6.12
CA GLY A 108 7.04 -8.98 6.39
C GLY A 108 7.29 -9.05 7.88
N SER A 109 6.81 -10.09 8.54
CA SER A 109 6.82 -10.22 10.00
C SER A 109 8.17 -9.76 10.51
N MET A 110 8.16 -8.74 11.37
CA MET A 110 9.37 -8.10 11.87
C MET A 110 10.18 -9.16 12.62
N ILE A 111 11.31 -9.54 12.07
CA ILE A 111 12.19 -10.56 12.66
C ILE A 111 13.09 -9.89 13.70
N TYR A 112 13.02 -10.30 14.94
CA TYR A 112 13.83 -9.77 16.03
C TYR A 112 14.97 -10.74 16.42
N PRO A 113 16.20 -10.26 16.66
CA PRO A 113 16.75 -8.98 16.22
C PRO A 113 16.86 -8.94 14.68
N PHE A 114 16.94 -7.78 14.06
CA PHE A 114 17.03 -7.57 12.59
C PHE A 114 18.28 -8.23 11.96
N THR A 115 18.37 -9.53 12.06
CA THR A 115 19.48 -10.37 11.56
C THR A 115 18.91 -11.57 10.83
N ALA A 116 19.72 -12.20 9.98
CA ALA A 116 19.33 -13.37 9.21
C ALA A 116 18.79 -14.56 10.03
N TYR A 117 19.09 -14.59 11.31
CA TYR A 117 18.68 -15.65 12.26
C TYR A 117 17.71 -15.15 13.31
N GLY A 118 17.02 -14.04 13.07
CA GLY A 118 16.03 -13.48 13.98
C GLY A 118 14.76 -14.34 14.04
N ALA A 119 14.05 -14.26 15.16
CA ALA A 119 12.78 -14.94 15.37
C ALA A 119 11.59 -14.06 14.91
N THR A 120 10.53 -14.67 14.36
CA THR A 120 9.29 -13.99 13.95
C THR A 120 8.45 -13.49 15.11
N SER A 121 8.77 -13.93 16.34
CA SER A 121 8.18 -13.47 17.59
C SER A 121 9.26 -13.39 18.66
N LEU A 122 9.06 -12.54 19.66
CA LEU A 122 9.97 -12.49 20.80
C LEU A 122 10.09 -13.89 21.39
N PRO A 123 11.32 -14.43 21.54
CA PRO A 123 11.51 -15.73 22.15
C PRO A 123 10.97 -15.70 23.59
N LYS A 124 10.14 -16.68 23.90
CA LYS A 124 9.65 -16.86 25.26
C LYS A 124 10.81 -17.35 26.14
N GLN A 125 10.94 -16.80 27.32
CA GLN A 125 11.90 -17.29 28.29
C GLN A 125 11.55 -18.74 28.63
N GLN A 126 12.52 -19.63 28.45
CA GLN A 126 12.38 -21.06 28.72
C GLN A 126 13.36 -21.44 29.82
N GLU A 127 13.00 -22.47 30.57
CA GLU A 127 13.94 -23.14 31.44
C GLU A 127 14.70 -24.19 30.61
N ILE A 128 16.01 -24.14 30.64
CA ILE A 128 16.90 -25.02 29.86
C ILE A 128 17.85 -25.73 30.78
N LEU A 129 17.92 -27.05 30.68
CA LEU A 129 18.89 -27.89 31.38
C LEU A 129 19.89 -28.45 30.34
N ILE A 130 21.13 -28.02 30.42
CA ILE A 130 22.21 -28.57 29.59
C ILE A 130 22.88 -29.66 30.42
N THR A 131 22.89 -30.91 29.95
CA THR A 131 23.44 -32.04 30.66
C THR A 131 24.77 -32.48 30.08
N ASN A 132 25.63 -33.11 30.92
CA ASN A 132 26.90 -33.74 30.50
C ASN A 132 27.87 -32.80 29.76
N THR A 133 27.84 -31.51 30.03
CA THR A 133 28.70 -30.54 29.35
C THR A 133 30.03 -30.28 30.05
N THR A 134 30.97 -29.68 29.35
CA THR A 134 32.19 -29.13 29.93
C THR A 134 31.97 -27.68 30.30
N VAL A 135 32.02 -27.35 31.57
CA VAL A 135 31.76 -25.99 32.08
C VAL A 135 33.07 -25.31 32.42
N TRP A 136 33.36 -24.19 31.76
CA TRP A 136 34.49 -23.32 32.07
C TRP A 136 33.99 -22.24 33.02
N THR A 137 34.32 -22.37 34.31
CA THR A 137 33.76 -21.49 35.35
C THR A 137 34.42 -20.13 35.40
N ASN A 138 35.63 -20.02 34.90
CA ASN A 138 36.47 -18.82 35.05
C ASN A 138 36.64 -18.37 36.51
N GLU A 139 36.51 -19.32 37.44
CA GLU A 139 36.68 -19.19 38.90
C GLU A 139 37.64 -20.28 39.39
N ASP A 140 37.88 -20.34 40.69
CA ASP A 140 38.80 -21.29 41.33
C ASP A 140 38.47 -22.77 41.04
N ALA A 141 37.21 -23.07 40.77
CA ALA A 141 36.76 -24.40 40.39
C ALA A 141 37.27 -24.84 38.99
N GLY A 142 37.74 -23.91 38.18
CA GLY A 142 38.35 -24.18 36.89
C GLY A 142 37.40 -24.82 35.87
N VAL A 143 37.82 -25.94 35.26
CA VAL A 143 37.06 -26.65 34.24
C VAL A 143 36.37 -27.87 34.82
N LEU A 144 35.05 -27.89 34.77
CA LEU A 144 34.22 -28.98 35.29
C LEU A 144 33.73 -29.84 34.12
N LYS A 145 34.09 -31.13 34.12
CA LYS A 145 33.66 -32.08 33.07
C LYS A 145 32.44 -32.89 33.50
N ASN A 146 31.54 -33.18 32.58
CA ASN A 146 30.30 -33.92 32.82
C ASN A 146 29.44 -33.27 33.92
N TYR A 147 29.27 -31.96 33.82
CA TYR A 147 28.39 -31.18 34.69
C TYR A 147 27.14 -30.73 33.92
N ASP A 148 26.11 -30.47 34.70
CA ASP A 148 24.86 -29.94 34.17
C ASP A 148 24.75 -28.45 34.52
N VAL A 149 24.12 -27.70 33.63
CA VAL A 149 23.86 -26.26 33.80
C VAL A 149 22.36 -26.02 33.63
N LEU A 150 21.73 -25.50 34.67
CA LEU A 150 20.33 -25.07 34.64
C LEU A 150 20.26 -23.57 34.40
N VAL A 151 19.57 -23.17 33.35
CA VAL A 151 19.30 -21.78 32.97
C VAL A 151 17.81 -21.52 33.08
N SER A 152 17.43 -20.49 33.81
CA SER A 152 16.04 -20.03 33.89
C SER A 152 15.99 -18.51 33.91
N ASN A 153 15.00 -17.92 33.26
CA ASN A 153 14.83 -16.48 33.13
C ASN A 153 16.09 -15.75 32.62
N GLY A 154 16.83 -16.37 31.70
CA GLY A 154 18.05 -15.79 31.11
C GLY A 154 19.26 -15.78 32.06
N LYS A 155 19.21 -16.50 33.19
CA LYS A 155 20.30 -16.60 34.17
C LYS A 155 20.65 -18.05 34.46
N ILE A 156 21.93 -18.31 34.74
CA ILE A 156 22.38 -19.60 35.26
C ILE A 156 21.91 -19.69 36.72
N ILE A 157 21.07 -20.67 37.01
CA ILE A 157 20.51 -20.89 38.33
C ILE A 157 21.34 -21.89 39.12
N LYS A 158 21.86 -22.92 38.41
CA LYS A 158 22.61 -23.96 39.07
C LYS A 158 23.62 -24.60 38.10
N VAL A 159 24.79 -24.91 38.63
CA VAL A 159 25.82 -25.76 38.00
C VAL A 159 26.10 -26.91 38.94
N GLY A 160 26.03 -28.14 38.45
CA GLY A 160 26.21 -29.33 39.30
C GLY A 160 26.11 -30.62 38.50
N LYS A 161 26.05 -31.75 39.16
CA LYS A 161 25.81 -33.05 38.52
C LYS A 161 24.40 -33.53 38.82
N ASN A 162 23.79 -34.23 37.86
CA ASN A 162 22.48 -34.86 38.01
C ASN A 162 21.40 -33.85 38.47
N ILE A 163 21.35 -32.70 37.81
CA ILE A 163 20.34 -31.68 38.12
C ILE A 163 18.98 -32.14 37.59
N ALA A 164 17.99 -32.25 38.48
CA ALA A 164 16.62 -32.54 38.07
C ALA A 164 15.85 -31.23 37.82
N ALA A 165 15.26 -31.10 36.65
CA ALA A 165 14.37 -29.98 36.30
C ALA A 165 13.12 -30.53 35.58
N LYS A 166 11.94 -30.39 36.22
CA LYS A 166 10.71 -31.03 35.74
C LYS A 166 10.14 -30.42 34.42
N ASN A 167 10.40 -29.14 34.16
CA ASN A 167 9.80 -28.41 33.07
C ASN A 167 10.83 -27.80 32.10
N ALA A 168 12.11 -28.14 32.26
CA ALA A 168 13.17 -27.60 31.43
C ALA A 168 13.29 -28.35 30.10
N THR A 169 13.60 -27.60 29.05
CA THR A 169 14.07 -28.21 27.80
C THR A 169 15.46 -28.77 28.02
N VAL A 170 15.62 -30.09 27.85
CA VAL A 170 16.92 -30.75 28.09
C VAL A 170 17.74 -30.74 26.82
N ILE A 171 18.99 -30.29 26.93
CA ILE A 171 19.98 -30.28 25.84
C ILE A 171 21.14 -31.17 26.28
N ASP A 172 21.48 -32.18 25.49
CA ASP A 172 22.67 -33.00 25.71
C ASP A 172 23.92 -32.24 25.27
N GLY A 173 24.77 -31.94 26.21
CA GLY A 173 26.06 -31.26 26.05
C GLY A 173 27.27 -32.19 25.96
N THR A 174 27.06 -33.49 25.72
CA THR A 174 28.16 -34.47 25.63
C THR A 174 29.17 -34.06 24.55
N ASN A 175 30.43 -34.00 24.93
CA ASN A 175 31.54 -33.54 24.06
C ASN A 175 31.44 -32.07 23.59
N LYS A 176 30.72 -31.26 24.30
CA LYS A 176 30.63 -29.80 24.06
C LYS A 176 31.35 -29.05 25.17
#